data_ea9276c7ccd85b197a59e65f50dc3877
#
_entry.id   ea9276c7ccd85b197a59e65f50dc3877
#
_cell.length_a   1.000
_cell.length_b   1.000
_cell.length_c   1.000
_cell.angle_alpha   90.00
_cell.angle_beta   90.00
_cell.angle_gamma   90.00
#
_symmetry.space_group_name_H-M   'P 1'
#
loop_
_entity.id
_entity.type
_entity.pdbx_description
1 polymer ?
#
loop_
_entity_poly.entity_id
_entity_poly.type
_entity_poly.pdbx_seq_one_letter_code
_entity_poly.pdbx_strand_id
1 'polypeptide(L)'
;MQFVLVDLPDRVHFYPFSLTRSLTEIRVGIYTIKERWDALLSCESQVFTIPYLQGLYQAPFLEQEDVVSYINATCIPNEAIKKAILNLKEGESLLDEDGKWIASNTKERAIGHILLGDPNAKKTITANFIISAMHLLQINATMIQSDFNQVIANGSSLMVDASNRLICPENIFIAEGASLIGVSLNATEGPIYIGKNAILMEGAGIRGPFVLGEKAVVKMNACIYGATSVGPYCTIGGEIKNSILMGYSNKAHEGYLGDSIIGQWCNLGAGTSNSNVKNTAGPIEIWNQYQKSWDTIGNKMGMLVGDYTRFAIQSSINTGSYIGASANIYG
;
A
#
# COMPACT_ATOMS: atom_id res chain seq x y z
N MET A 1 19.65 10.77 15.31
CA MET A 1 19.58 11.00 13.84
C MET A 1 18.13 11.13 13.50
N GLN A 2 17.74 12.18 12.77
CA GLN A 2 16.37 12.39 12.32
C GLN A 2 16.23 11.87 10.89
N PHE A 3 15.06 11.25 10.58
CA PHE A 3 14.78 10.71 9.26
C PHE A 3 13.56 11.43 8.67
N VAL A 4 13.67 11.84 7.41
CA VAL A 4 12.61 12.51 6.67
C VAL A 4 12.36 11.75 5.36
N LEU A 5 11.16 11.21 5.21
CA LEU A 5 10.71 10.61 3.96
C LEU A 5 10.23 11.71 2.99
N VAL A 6 10.75 11.68 1.78
CA VAL A 6 10.56 12.76 0.80
C VAL A 6 9.72 12.29 -0.37
N ASP A 7 8.64 13.00 -0.65
CA ASP A 7 7.90 12.87 -1.90
C ASP A 7 8.66 13.57 -3.03
N LEU A 8 9.07 12.81 -4.03
CA LEU A 8 9.69 13.35 -5.24
C LEU A 8 8.66 13.75 -6.30
N PRO A 9 9.06 14.48 -7.35
CA PRO A 9 8.17 14.85 -8.45
C PRO A 9 7.49 13.67 -9.15
N ASP A 10 8.09 12.47 -9.13
CA ASP A 10 7.53 11.23 -9.68
C ASP A 10 6.27 10.75 -8.95
N ARG A 11 5.89 11.40 -7.82
CA ARG A 11 4.59 11.18 -7.15
C ARG A 11 3.37 11.27 -8.07
N VAL A 12 3.48 11.95 -9.18
CA VAL A 12 2.43 12.07 -10.19
C VAL A 12 2.05 10.72 -10.84
N HIS A 13 2.96 9.74 -10.85
CA HIS A 13 2.69 8.39 -11.33
C HIS A 13 1.80 7.57 -10.38
N PHE A 14 1.50 8.11 -9.20
CA PHE A 14 0.62 7.50 -8.20
C PHE A 14 -0.79 8.13 -8.17
N TYR A 15 -1.11 9.01 -9.14
CA TYR A 15 -2.48 9.49 -9.26
C TYR A 15 -3.44 8.31 -9.49
N PRO A 16 -4.66 8.35 -8.90
CA PRO A 16 -5.29 9.45 -8.17
C PRO A 16 -4.92 9.53 -6.67
N PHE A 17 -4.16 8.58 -6.11
CA PHE A 17 -3.94 8.45 -4.66
C PHE A 17 -3.08 9.57 -4.09
N SER A 18 -2.02 9.95 -4.79
CA SER A 18 -1.12 11.02 -4.35
C SER A 18 -1.67 12.43 -4.52
N LEU A 19 -2.92 12.60 -4.99
CA LEU A 19 -3.60 13.92 -5.00
C LEU A 19 -3.97 14.39 -3.60
N THR A 20 -4.29 13.48 -2.69
CA THR A 20 -4.89 13.77 -1.38
C THR A 20 -3.98 13.44 -0.20
N ARG A 21 -2.81 12.82 -0.46
CA ARG A 21 -1.84 12.39 0.56
C ARG A 21 -0.42 12.36 0.03
N SER A 22 0.54 12.28 0.96
CA SER A 22 1.93 11.91 0.66
C SER A 22 2.01 10.45 0.18
N LEU A 23 3.01 10.15 -0.63
CA LEU A 23 3.34 8.75 -1.01
C LEU A 23 3.60 7.87 0.21
N THR A 24 4.09 8.45 1.30
CA THR A 24 4.41 7.74 2.53
C THR A 24 3.21 7.03 3.15
N GLU A 25 1.98 7.49 2.87
CA GLU A 25 0.73 6.87 3.34
C GLU A 25 0.11 5.86 2.37
N ILE A 26 0.73 5.63 1.23
CA ILE A 26 0.29 4.58 0.31
C ILE A 26 0.58 3.23 0.92
N ARG A 27 -0.46 2.37 0.97
CA ARG A 27 -0.38 1.00 1.49
C ARG A 27 -0.07 0.00 0.39
N VAL A 28 0.86 -0.92 0.70
CA VAL A 28 1.13 -2.13 -0.08
C VAL A 28 1.63 -3.21 0.88
N GLY A 29 1.13 -4.42 0.79
CA GLY A 29 1.37 -5.42 1.84
C GLY A 29 0.60 -5.09 3.12
N ILE A 30 1.22 -5.31 4.28
CA ILE A 30 0.67 -5.03 5.61
C ILE A 30 0.77 -3.53 5.95
N TYR A 31 1.83 -2.88 5.53
CA TYR A 31 2.21 -1.55 5.96
C TYR A 31 1.96 -0.47 4.90
N THR A 32 1.84 0.77 5.32
CA THR A 32 2.13 1.92 4.47
C THR A 32 3.64 2.03 4.22
N ILE A 33 4.04 2.85 3.27
CA ILE A 33 5.46 3.11 3.03
C ILE A 33 6.13 3.65 4.31
N LYS A 34 5.48 4.60 5.00
CA LYS A 34 6.01 5.17 6.26
C LYS A 34 6.12 4.11 7.35
N GLU A 35 5.04 3.37 7.61
CA GLU A 35 5.04 2.31 8.63
C GLU A 35 6.18 1.30 8.42
N ARG A 36 6.47 0.95 7.17
CA ARG A 36 7.56 0.03 6.82
C ARG A 36 8.95 0.63 7.10
N TRP A 37 9.17 1.90 6.77
CA TRP A 37 10.40 2.60 7.12
C TRP A 37 10.56 2.75 8.62
N ASP A 38 9.51 3.17 9.33
CA ASP A 38 9.52 3.36 10.78
C ASP A 38 9.83 2.05 11.51
N ALA A 39 9.22 0.95 11.09
CA ALA A 39 9.50 -0.39 11.62
C ALA A 39 10.97 -0.78 11.41
N LEU A 40 11.51 -0.56 10.22
CA LEU A 40 12.91 -0.88 9.93
C LEU A 40 13.89 0.00 10.71
N LEU A 41 13.63 1.31 10.77
CA LEU A 41 14.49 2.29 11.46
C LEU A 41 14.33 2.24 12.98
N SER A 42 13.26 1.60 13.50
CA SER A 42 12.89 1.58 14.93
C SER A 42 12.67 2.99 15.50
N CYS A 43 12.17 3.90 14.69
CA CYS A 43 11.83 5.27 15.10
C CYS A 43 10.76 5.85 14.16
N GLU A 44 10.11 6.93 14.58
CA GLU A 44 9.14 7.64 13.76
C GLU A 44 9.86 8.61 12.80
N SER A 45 9.64 8.42 11.49
CA SER A 45 10.12 9.32 10.44
C SER A 45 9.16 10.49 10.24
N GLN A 46 9.69 11.62 9.80
CA GLN A 46 8.91 12.79 9.39
C GLN A 46 8.64 12.72 7.88
N VAL A 47 7.71 13.56 7.40
CA VAL A 47 7.28 13.58 6.01
C VAL A 47 7.54 14.95 5.40
N PHE A 48 8.23 14.96 4.27
CA PHE A 48 8.33 16.13 3.41
C PHE A 48 7.60 15.88 2.09
N THR A 49 6.62 16.70 1.81
CA THR A 49 5.76 16.58 0.62
C THR A 49 5.52 17.94 -0.05
N ILE A 50 4.70 17.98 -1.07
CA ILE A 50 4.38 19.22 -1.78
C ILE A 50 3.61 20.21 -0.90
N PRO A 51 3.71 21.51 -1.16
CA PRO A 51 3.23 22.56 -0.25
C PRO A 51 1.76 22.43 0.17
N TYR A 52 0.86 22.10 -0.75
CA TYR A 52 -0.57 22.02 -0.41
C TYR A 52 -0.92 20.81 0.48
N LEU A 53 -0.08 19.76 0.51
CA LEU A 53 -0.25 18.60 1.39
C LEU A 53 0.53 18.74 2.69
N GLN A 54 1.59 19.56 2.72
CA GLN A 54 2.47 19.64 3.89
C GLN A 54 1.73 19.98 5.18
N GLY A 55 0.64 20.76 5.09
CA GLY A 55 -0.18 21.10 6.24
C GLY A 55 -0.90 19.91 6.91
N LEU A 56 -0.99 18.74 6.25
CA LEU A 56 -1.52 17.49 6.81
C LEU A 56 -0.48 16.74 7.64
N TYR A 57 0.80 17.05 7.47
CA TYR A 57 1.93 16.40 8.11
C TYR A 57 2.66 17.42 8.98
N GLN A 58 3.08 16.98 10.15
CA GLN A 58 3.93 17.81 10.98
C GLN A 58 5.18 18.18 10.16
N ALA A 59 5.39 19.49 9.98
CA ALA A 59 6.60 19.96 9.29
C ALA A 59 7.84 19.45 10.06
N PRO A 60 8.88 18.99 9.34
CA PRO A 60 10.11 18.59 10.00
C PRO A 60 10.63 19.72 10.89
N PHE A 61 10.59 19.51 12.21
CA PHE A 61 11.18 20.45 13.16
C PHE A 61 12.67 20.16 13.23
N LEU A 62 13.43 20.89 12.40
CA LEU A 62 14.85 20.65 12.23
C LEU A 62 15.63 21.85 12.75
N GLU A 63 16.42 21.64 13.78
CA GLU A 63 17.41 22.66 14.17
C GLU A 63 18.46 22.79 13.04
N GLN A 64 18.94 24.02 12.82
CA GLN A 64 19.81 24.31 11.66
C GLN A 64 21.14 23.52 11.69
N GLU A 65 21.58 23.10 12.88
CA GLU A 65 22.85 22.39 13.07
C GLU A 65 22.74 20.86 12.97
N ASP A 66 21.49 20.31 12.92
CA ASP A 66 21.30 18.86 12.89
C ASP A 66 21.56 18.27 11.50
N VAL A 67 22.27 17.14 11.48
CA VAL A 67 22.36 16.29 10.29
C VAL A 67 21.07 15.44 10.20
N VAL A 68 20.42 15.51 9.06
CA VAL A 68 19.16 14.82 8.77
C VAL A 68 19.37 13.83 7.64
N SER A 69 18.81 12.65 7.77
CA SER A 69 18.72 11.65 6.70
C SER A 69 17.42 11.86 5.92
N TYR A 70 17.54 12.42 4.74
CA TYR A 70 16.43 12.49 3.77
C TYR A 70 16.41 11.22 2.94
N ILE A 71 15.23 10.61 2.78
CA ILE A 71 15.04 9.30 2.15
C ILE A 71 13.94 9.41 1.10
N ASN A 72 14.18 8.87 -0.07
CA ASN A 72 13.16 8.74 -1.12
C ASN A 72 12.01 7.86 -0.64
N ALA A 73 10.81 8.42 -0.55
CA ALA A 73 9.62 7.71 -0.08
C ALA A 73 9.28 6.47 -0.92
N THR A 74 9.64 6.46 -2.22
CA THR A 74 9.35 5.30 -3.09
C THR A 74 10.35 4.16 -2.98
N CYS A 75 11.49 4.35 -2.31
CA CYS A 75 12.48 3.30 -2.09
C CYS A 75 11.92 2.24 -1.14
N ILE A 76 11.98 0.97 -1.53
CA ILE A 76 11.57 -0.17 -0.70
C ILE A 76 12.70 -0.47 0.29
N PRO A 77 12.47 -0.30 1.62
CA PRO A 77 13.51 -0.47 2.60
C PRO A 77 13.92 -1.93 2.80
N ASN A 78 15.20 -2.13 3.11
CA ASN A 78 15.76 -3.39 3.59
C ASN A 78 16.97 -3.10 4.49
N GLU A 79 17.46 -4.13 5.20
CA GLU A 79 18.58 -3.98 6.14
C GLU A 79 19.88 -3.47 5.48
N ALA A 80 20.15 -3.81 4.23
CA ALA A 80 21.34 -3.33 3.51
C ALA A 80 21.23 -1.83 3.24
N ILE A 81 20.09 -1.34 2.78
CA ILE A 81 19.81 0.09 2.55
C ILE A 81 19.87 0.86 3.87
N LYS A 82 19.20 0.35 4.94
CA LYS A 82 19.27 0.94 6.28
C LYS A 82 20.73 1.12 6.73
N LYS A 83 21.53 0.05 6.68
CA LYS A 83 22.94 0.09 7.05
C LYS A 83 23.73 1.08 6.20
N ALA A 84 23.46 1.14 4.90
CA ALA A 84 24.12 2.10 4.01
C ALA A 84 23.80 3.55 4.39
N ILE A 85 22.51 3.87 4.67
CA ILE A 85 22.05 5.20 5.11
C ILE A 85 22.72 5.61 6.43
N LEU A 86 22.74 4.70 7.42
CA LEU A 86 23.34 4.98 8.74
C LEU A 86 24.85 5.21 8.66
N ASN A 87 25.54 4.71 7.63
CA ASN A 87 26.95 4.88 7.39
C ASN A 87 27.30 6.08 6.48
N LEU A 88 26.30 6.84 6.00
CA LEU A 88 26.54 8.08 5.27
C LEU A 88 27.10 9.16 6.22
N LYS A 89 28.13 9.83 5.77
CA LYS A 89 28.64 11.04 6.43
C LYS A 89 27.82 12.26 6.01
N GLU A 90 28.01 13.36 6.74
CA GLU A 90 27.43 14.66 6.33
C GLU A 90 27.89 15.03 4.91
N GLY A 91 26.94 15.43 4.06
CA GLY A 91 27.14 15.75 2.65
C GLY A 91 27.14 14.55 1.70
N GLU A 92 27.15 13.30 2.20
CA GLU A 92 27.13 12.12 1.34
C GLU A 92 25.70 11.74 0.91
N SER A 93 25.59 11.22 -0.32
CA SER A 93 24.34 10.70 -0.90
C SER A 93 24.48 9.24 -1.29
N LEU A 94 23.37 8.51 -1.19
CA LEU A 94 23.20 7.12 -1.63
C LEU A 94 22.34 7.08 -2.88
N LEU A 95 22.82 6.41 -3.92
CA LEU A 95 22.12 6.21 -5.18
C LEU A 95 21.94 4.72 -5.45
N ASP A 96 21.05 4.36 -6.36
CA ASP A 96 21.07 3.02 -6.94
C ASP A 96 22.09 2.92 -8.09
N GLU A 97 22.18 1.74 -8.69
CA GLU A 97 23.09 1.45 -9.79
C GLU A 97 22.78 2.27 -11.07
N ASP A 98 21.52 2.68 -11.24
CA ASP A 98 21.05 3.51 -12.36
C ASP A 98 21.15 5.02 -12.06
N GLY A 99 21.69 5.39 -10.89
CA GLY A 99 21.85 6.77 -10.46
C GLY A 99 20.61 7.39 -9.85
N LYS A 100 19.55 6.60 -9.53
CA LYS A 100 18.36 7.09 -8.85
C LYS A 100 18.67 7.36 -7.38
N TRP A 101 18.28 8.53 -6.89
CA TRP A 101 18.51 8.93 -5.52
C TRP A 101 17.72 8.08 -4.52
N ILE A 102 18.43 7.61 -3.47
CA ILE A 102 17.87 6.83 -2.36
C ILE A 102 17.81 7.67 -1.09
N ALA A 103 18.93 8.28 -0.70
CA ALA A 103 19.01 9.06 0.53
C ALA A 103 20.21 10.03 0.52
N SER A 104 20.14 11.03 1.42
CA SER A 104 21.28 11.93 1.69
C SER A 104 21.30 12.30 3.17
N ASN A 105 22.51 12.35 3.75
CA ASN A 105 22.74 12.87 5.10
C ASN A 105 23.32 14.29 5.00
N THR A 106 22.56 15.30 5.44
CA THR A 106 22.96 16.69 5.27
C THR A 106 22.34 17.62 6.29
N LYS A 107 22.97 18.78 6.51
CA LYS A 107 22.40 19.94 7.20
C LYS A 107 21.61 20.85 6.26
N GLU A 108 21.73 20.66 4.94
CA GLU A 108 20.98 21.41 3.94
C GLU A 108 19.46 21.17 4.12
N ARG A 109 18.68 22.23 3.96
CA ARG A 109 17.20 22.20 4.10
C ARG A 109 16.47 22.46 2.78
N ALA A 110 17.18 22.96 1.78
CA ALA A 110 16.62 23.17 0.45
C ALA A 110 16.57 21.85 -0.33
N ILE A 111 15.38 21.30 -0.52
CA ILE A 111 15.20 19.96 -1.11
C ILE A 111 15.89 19.82 -2.49
N GLY A 112 15.89 20.88 -3.30
CA GLY A 112 16.57 20.87 -4.59
C GLY A 112 18.07 20.61 -4.48
N HIS A 113 18.73 21.19 -3.48
CA HIS A 113 20.14 20.96 -3.20
C HIS A 113 20.40 19.57 -2.62
N ILE A 114 19.48 19.08 -1.77
CA ILE A 114 19.57 17.73 -1.19
C ILE A 114 19.55 16.66 -2.29
N LEU A 115 18.68 16.80 -3.29
CA LEU A 115 18.56 15.85 -4.41
C LEU A 115 19.75 15.88 -5.37
N LEU A 116 20.40 17.05 -5.51
CA LEU A 116 21.58 17.17 -6.35
C LEU A 116 22.81 16.51 -5.70
N GLY A 117 22.90 16.58 -4.34
CA GLY A 117 24.04 16.05 -3.57
C GLY A 117 25.40 16.60 -4.00
N ASP A 118 26.45 16.27 -3.28
CA ASP A 118 27.82 16.48 -3.78
C ASP A 118 28.14 15.40 -4.84
N PRO A 119 28.44 15.76 -6.09
CA PRO A 119 28.79 14.79 -7.13
C PRO A 119 29.95 13.86 -6.75
N ASN A 120 30.82 14.31 -5.84
CA ASN A 120 32.02 13.57 -5.40
C ASN A 120 31.74 12.66 -4.18
N ALA A 121 30.61 12.80 -3.51
CA ALA A 121 30.28 12.09 -2.27
C ALA A 121 29.16 11.07 -2.46
N LYS A 122 29.10 10.39 -3.59
CA LYS A 122 28.06 9.41 -3.93
C LYS A 122 28.51 7.98 -3.62
N LYS A 123 27.63 7.24 -2.94
CA LYS A 123 27.76 5.79 -2.74
C LYS A 123 26.65 5.08 -3.53
N THR A 124 26.90 3.86 -3.97
CA THR A 124 25.95 3.10 -4.79
C THR A 124 25.57 1.79 -4.10
N ILE A 125 24.28 1.42 -4.19
CA ILE A 125 23.75 0.17 -3.69
C ILE A 125 22.55 -0.28 -4.56
N THR A 126 22.36 -1.58 -4.74
CA THR A 126 21.17 -2.11 -5.40
C THR A 126 19.92 -1.79 -4.58
N ALA A 127 18.93 -1.15 -5.20
CA ALA A 127 17.66 -0.78 -4.55
C ALA A 127 16.47 -1.05 -5.46
N ASN A 128 15.32 -1.30 -4.84
CA ASN A 128 14.04 -1.41 -5.52
C ASN A 128 13.14 -0.23 -5.16
N PHE A 129 12.34 0.22 -6.12
CA PHE A 129 11.43 1.34 -5.95
C PHE A 129 10.00 0.97 -6.34
N ILE A 130 9.04 1.55 -5.66
CA ILE A 130 7.66 1.58 -6.13
C ILE A 130 7.58 2.69 -7.18
N ILE A 131 7.18 2.35 -8.41
CA ILE A 131 7.31 3.27 -9.55
C ILE A 131 5.99 3.88 -10.03
N SER A 132 4.86 3.27 -9.65
CA SER A 132 3.53 3.77 -10.02
C SER A 132 2.43 3.14 -9.18
N ALA A 133 1.19 3.66 -9.32
CA ALA A 133 0.02 3.06 -8.68
C ALA A 133 -0.21 1.61 -9.15
N MET A 134 -0.02 1.31 -10.42
CA MET A 134 -0.21 -0.05 -10.95
C MET A 134 0.87 -1.03 -10.45
N HIS A 135 2.09 -0.55 -10.25
CA HIS A 135 3.16 -1.36 -9.68
C HIS A 135 2.82 -1.89 -8.27
N LEU A 136 1.98 -1.16 -7.51
CA LEU A 136 1.51 -1.64 -6.20
C LEU A 136 0.80 -3.00 -6.29
N LEU A 137 -0.06 -3.21 -7.28
CA LEU A 137 -0.73 -4.50 -7.48
C LEU A 137 0.25 -5.61 -7.83
N GLN A 138 1.25 -5.32 -8.65
CA GLN A 138 2.25 -6.30 -9.10
C GLN A 138 3.12 -6.79 -7.95
N ILE A 139 3.49 -5.92 -7.02
CA ILE A 139 4.37 -6.26 -5.89
C ILE A 139 3.61 -6.65 -4.62
N ASN A 140 2.28 -6.49 -4.56
CA ASN A 140 1.51 -6.64 -3.31
C ASN A 140 1.72 -8.01 -2.65
N ALA A 141 1.68 -9.11 -3.42
CA ALA A 141 1.90 -10.45 -2.89
C ALA A 141 3.29 -10.60 -2.25
N THR A 142 4.33 -10.12 -2.94
CA THR A 142 5.72 -10.15 -2.44
C THR A 142 5.88 -9.30 -1.19
N MET A 143 5.22 -8.13 -1.15
CA MET A 143 5.25 -7.26 0.01
C MET A 143 4.53 -7.88 1.21
N ILE A 144 3.37 -8.53 0.99
CA ILE A 144 2.67 -9.29 2.05
C ILE A 144 3.58 -10.35 2.66
N GLN A 145 4.29 -11.12 1.81
CA GLN A 145 5.22 -12.16 2.28
C GLN A 145 6.38 -11.57 3.10
N SER A 146 6.97 -10.50 2.60
CA SER A 146 8.10 -9.83 3.29
C SER A 146 7.69 -9.25 4.63
N ASP A 147 6.57 -8.54 4.65
CA ASP A 147 6.04 -7.92 5.88
C ASP A 147 5.62 -8.99 6.90
N PHE A 148 5.01 -10.09 6.44
CA PHE A 148 4.61 -11.21 7.29
C PHE A 148 5.80 -11.83 8.02
N ASN A 149 6.93 -12.02 7.32
CA ASN A 149 8.14 -12.56 7.92
C ASN A 149 8.66 -11.67 9.08
N GLN A 150 8.51 -10.35 8.96
CA GLN A 150 8.87 -9.42 10.04
C GLN A 150 7.89 -9.50 11.21
N VAL A 151 6.59 -9.66 10.93
CA VAL A 151 5.53 -9.76 11.96
C VAL A 151 5.73 -11.02 12.81
N ILE A 152 5.94 -12.20 12.20
CA ILE A 152 6.11 -13.45 12.95
C ILE A 152 7.40 -13.49 13.74
N ALA A 153 8.45 -12.81 13.30
CA ALA A 153 9.70 -12.72 14.04
C ALA A 153 9.56 -11.92 15.35
N ASN A 154 8.57 -11.03 15.43
CA ASN A 154 8.41 -10.09 16.55
C ASN A 154 7.13 -10.30 17.37
N GLY A 155 6.25 -11.21 16.98
CA GLY A 155 4.94 -11.38 17.61
C GLY A 155 4.51 -12.84 17.76
N SER A 156 3.49 -13.04 18.59
CA SER A 156 2.80 -14.33 18.73
C SER A 156 1.37 -14.24 18.19
N SER A 157 0.97 -15.24 17.42
CA SER A 157 -0.39 -15.35 16.90
C SER A 157 -1.35 -15.84 17.98
N LEU A 158 -2.59 -15.33 17.98
CA LEU A 158 -3.65 -15.84 18.84
C LEU A 158 -4.12 -17.23 18.38
N MET A 159 -4.49 -18.06 19.35
CA MET A 159 -5.26 -19.27 19.08
C MET A 159 -6.73 -18.90 18.82
N VAL A 160 -7.35 -19.53 17.86
CA VAL A 160 -8.75 -19.29 17.51
C VAL A 160 -9.64 -20.49 17.86
N ASP A 161 -10.94 -20.22 17.97
CA ASP A 161 -11.98 -21.21 18.25
C ASP A 161 -12.00 -22.34 17.22
N ALA A 162 -12.36 -23.56 17.67
CA ALA A 162 -12.40 -24.76 16.84
C ALA A 162 -13.44 -24.74 15.72
N SER A 163 -14.38 -23.77 15.71
CA SER A 163 -15.30 -23.56 14.60
C SER A 163 -14.60 -23.11 13.30
N ASN A 164 -13.37 -22.64 13.40
CA ASN A 164 -12.60 -22.15 12.28
C ASN A 164 -11.76 -23.25 11.62
N ARG A 165 -11.68 -23.24 10.30
CA ARG A 165 -10.81 -24.15 9.53
C ARG A 165 -9.56 -23.42 9.08
N LEU A 166 -8.41 -23.82 9.60
CA LEU A 166 -7.10 -23.27 9.21
C LEU A 166 -6.31 -24.31 8.42
N ILE A 167 -5.79 -23.91 7.25
CA ILE A 167 -4.92 -24.74 6.39
C ILE A 167 -3.57 -24.02 6.30
N CYS A 168 -2.46 -24.70 6.63
CA CYS A 168 -1.12 -24.17 6.85
C CYS A 168 -1.12 -23.07 7.94
N PRO A 169 -1.52 -23.42 9.19
CA PRO A 169 -1.69 -22.44 10.28
C PRO A 169 -0.38 -21.73 10.64
N GLU A 170 0.78 -22.30 10.35
CA GLU A 170 2.10 -21.68 10.52
C GLU A 170 2.30 -20.44 9.66
N ASN A 171 1.53 -20.30 8.58
CA ASN A 171 1.50 -19.14 7.69
C ASN A 171 0.32 -18.21 7.98
N ILE A 172 -0.32 -18.33 9.16
CA ILE A 172 -1.44 -17.48 9.56
C ILE A 172 -1.09 -16.76 10.86
N PHE A 173 -1.11 -15.42 10.82
CA PHE A 173 -0.94 -14.59 12.00
C PHE A 173 -2.24 -13.87 12.35
N ILE A 174 -2.65 -13.99 13.59
CA ILE A 174 -3.88 -13.38 14.13
C ILE A 174 -3.50 -12.51 15.31
N ALA A 175 -3.69 -11.20 15.16
CA ALA A 175 -3.33 -10.23 16.18
C ALA A 175 -4.36 -10.17 17.32
N GLU A 176 -3.95 -9.57 18.45
CA GLU A 176 -4.76 -9.39 19.66
C GLU A 176 -6.13 -8.76 19.36
N GLY A 177 -7.17 -9.27 19.99
CA GLY A 177 -8.54 -8.77 19.89
C GLY A 177 -9.27 -9.13 18.60
N ALA A 178 -8.62 -9.81 17.64
CA ALA A 178 -9.30 -10.28 16.45
C ALA A 178 -10.35 -11.35 16.75
N SER A 179 -11.51 -11.28 16.07
CA SER A 179 -12.64 -12.21 16.24
C SER A 179 -12.90 -12.96 14.95
N LEU A 180 -12.81 -14.30 15.02
CA LEU A 180 -13.05 -15.21 13.89
C LEU A 180 -14.01 -16.29 14.33
N ILE A 181 -15.13 -16.45 13.62
CA ILE A 181 -16.13 -17.48 13.94
C ILE A 181 -16.57 -18.16 12.63
N GLY A 182 -16.39 -19.48 12.56
CA GLY A 182 -16.87 -20.29 11.44
C GLY A 182 -16.28 -19.90 10.07
N VAL A 183 -15.00 -19.48 10.02
CA VAL A 183 -14.33 -19.09 8.79
C VAL A 183 -13.37 -20.16 8.28
N SER A 184 -13.03 -20.11 6.98
CA SER A 184 -12.01 -20.96 6.36
C SER A 184 -10.82 -20.11 5.87
N LEU A 185 -9.64 -20.29 6.47
CA LEU A 185 -8.41 -19.63 6.06
C LEU A 185 -7.46 -20.64 5.44
N ASN A 186 -7.04 -20.41 4.20
CA ASN A 186 -6.12 -21.27 3.47
C ASN A 186 -4.86 -20.50 3.07
N ALA A 187 -3.76 -20.77 3.76
CA ALA A 187 -2.47 -20.12 3.56
C ALA A 187 -1.49 -20.96 2.72
N THR A 188 -1.97 -21.92 1.90
CA THR A 188 -1.10 -22.75 1.05
C THR A 188 -0.38 -21.98 -0.06
N GLU A 189 -1.01 -20.90 -0.57
CA GLU A 189 -0.44 -20.07 -1.66
C GLU A 189 0.28 -18.82 -1.15
N GLY A 190 0.23 -18.55 0.17
CA GLY A 190 0.88 -17.40 0.79
C GLY A 190 0.29 -17.08 2.15
N PRO A 191 0.93 -16.19 2.92
CA PRO A 191 0.56 -15.91 4.30
C PRO A 191 -0.77 -15.16 4.41
N ILE A 192 -1.38 -15.31 5.60
CA ILE A 192 -2.59 -14.58 6.00
C ILE A 192 -2.28 -13.79 7.28
N TYR A 193 -2.45 -12.48 7.22
CA TYR A 193 -2.34 -11.59 8.37
C TYR A 193 -3.70 -11.01 8.74
N ILE A 194 -4.11 -11.21 10.00
CA ILE A 194 -5.33 -10.65 10.57
C ILE A 194 -4.93 -9.64 11.65
N GLY A 195 -5.22 -8.37 11.43
CA GLY A 195 -4.84 -7.25 12.26
C GLY A 195 -5.62 -7.16 13.57
N LYS A 196 -5.16 -6.27 14.44
CA LYS A 196 -5.71 -6.04 15.78
C LYS A 196 -7.21 -5.67 15.70
N ASN A 197 -8.02 -6.32 16.57
CA ASN A 197 -9.47 -6.08 16.66
C ASN A 197 -10.23 -6.26 15.32
N ALA A 198 -9.67 -6.95 14.33
CA ALA A 198 -10.36 -7.26 13.08
C ALA A 198 -11.44 -8.32 13.29
N ILE A 199 -12.47 -8.30 12.43
CA ILE A 199 -13.61 -9.22 12.56
C ILE A 199 -13.79 -9.98 11.24
N LEU A 200 -13.83 -11.32 11.32
CA LEU A 200 -14.19 -12.19 10.22
C LEU A 200 -15.47 -12.94 10.59
N MET A 201 -16.53 -12.71 9.82
CA MET A 201 -17.84 -13.27 10.07
C MET A 201 -17.99 -14.65 9.42
N GLU A 202 -18.99 -15.38 9.85
CA GLU A 202 -19.28 -16.78 9.53
C GLU A 202 -19.35 -17.03 8.02
N GLY A 203 -18.80 -18.16 7.61
CA GLY A 203 -18.83 -18.61 6.21
C GLY A 203 -17.82 -17.92 5.29
N ALA A 204 -17.05 -16.94 5.77
CA ALA A 204 -16.05 -16.31 4.95
C ALA A 204 -14.92 -17.29 4.58
N GLY A 205 -14.59 -17.36 3.28
CA GLY A 205 -13.49 -18.16 2.72
C GLY A 205 -12.36 -17.28 2.22
N ILE A 206 -11.15 -17.48 2.74
CA ILE A 206 -10.00 -16.62 2.44
C ILE A 206 -8.82 -17.47 2.01
N ARG A 207 -8.20 -17.11 0.87
CA ARG A 207 -6.92 -17.63 0.41
C ARG A 207 -5.84 -16.56 0.53
N GLY A 208 -4.67 -16.97 1.03
CA GLY A 208 -3.47 -16.13 1.03
C GLY A 208 -2.84 -15.96 -0.36
N PRO A 209 -1.91 -15.01 -0.54
CA PRO A 209 -1.51 -14.04 0.48
C PRO A 209 -2.61 -12.99 0.74
N PHE A 210 -2.91 -12.72 2.00
CA PHE A 210 -4.00 -11.83 2.40
C PHE A 210 -3.66 -11.00 3.64
N VAL A 211 -4.11 -9.76 3.64
CA VAL A 211 -3.99 -8.84 4.79
C VAL A 211 -5.36 -8.27 5.14
N LEU A 212 -5.73 -8.38 6.41
CA LEU A 212 -6.85 -7.66 7.00
C LEU A 212 -6.30 -6.69 8.06
N GLY A 213 -6.42 -5.39 7.83
CA GLY A 213 -5.91 -4.35 8.72
C GLY A 213 -6.66 -4.24 10.05
N GLU A 214 -6.16 -3.39 10.93
CA GLU A 214 -6.75 -3.14 12.24
C GLU A 214 -8.22 -2.74 12.12
N LYS A 215 -9.09 -3.35 12.94
CA LYS A 215 -10.54 -3.07 13.00
C LYS A 215 -11.27 -3.19 11.66
N ALA A 216 -10.66 -3.84 10.67
CA ALA A 216 -11.36 -4.14 9.42
C ALA A 216 -12.31 -5.34 9.58
N VAL A 217 -13.32 -5.40 8.73
CA VAL A 217 -14.39 -6.39 8.82
C VAL A 217 -14.54 -7.15 7.51
N VAL A 218 -14.55 -8.48 7.58
CA VAL A 218 -14.97 -9.36 6.50
C VAL A 218 -16.38 -9.83 6.79
N LYS A 219 -17.30 -9.54 5.88
CA LYS A 219 -18.72 -9.88 6.00
C LYS A 219 -18.97 -11.38 5.79
N MET A 220 -20.13 -11.85 6.26
CA MET A 220 -20.58 -13.24 6.11
C MET A 220 -20.50 -13.71 4.65
N ASN A 221 -20.04 -14.97 4.45
CA ASN A 221 -19.93 -15.63 3.14
C ASN A 221 -19.08 -14.89 2.08
N ALA A 222 -18.19 -14.00 2.49
CA ALA A 222 -17.26 -13.37 1.55
C ALA A 222 -16.26 -14.40 0.96
N CYS A 223 -15.93 -14.25 -0.33
CA CYS A 223 -14.97 -15.07 -1.06
C CYS A 223 -13.75 -14.23 -1.41
N ILE A 224 -12.64 -14.41 -0.68
CA ILE A 224 -11.44 -13.59 -0.85
C ILE A 224 -10.31 -14.44 -1.41
N TYR A 225 -9.77 -14.01 -2.56
CA TYR A 225 -8.60 -14.61 -3.21
C TYR A 225 -7.33 -13.83 -2.93
N GLY A 226 -6.20 -14.49 -3.12
CA GLY A 226 -4.87 -13.99 -2.80
C GLY A 226 -4.43 -12.71 -3.51
N ALA A 227 -3.32 -12.19 -3.04
CA ALA A 227 -2.73 -10.90 -3.33
C ALA A 227 -3.64 -9.71 -2.94
N THR A 228 -4.46 -9.88 -1.88
CA THR A 228 -5.40 -8.84 -1.43
C THR A 228 -4.96 -8.23 -0.10
N SER A 229 -4.85 -6.90 -0.09
CA SER A 229 -4.56 -6.10 1.12
C SER A 229 -5.74 -5.19 1.45
N VAL A 230 -6.28 -5.35 2.66
CA VAL A 230 -7.37 -4.55 3.19
C VAL A 230 -6.85 -3.70 4.33
N GLY A 231 -6.81 -2.40 4.15
CA GLY A 231 -6.35 -1.44 5.15
C GLY A 231 -7.27 -1.32 6.36
N PRO A 232 -6.86 -0.54 7.37
CA PRO A 232 -7.60 -0.42 8.62
C PRO A 232 -9.01 0.16 8.42
N TYR A 233 -9.93 -0.26 9.30
CA TYR A 233 -11.32 0.21 9.32
C TYR A 233 -12.11 0.01 8.02
N CYS A 234 -11.64 -0.84 7.10
CA CYS A 234 -12.40 -1.22 5.91
C CYS A 234 -13.44 -2.28 6.24
N THR A 235 -14.55 -2.27 5.49
CA THR A 235 -15.51 -3.38 5.49
C THR A 235 -15.54 -4.00 4.10
N ILE A 236 -15.32 -5.31 4.01
CA ILE A 236 -15.31 -6.05 2.74
C ILE A 236 -16.31 -7.20 2.73
N GLY A 237 -16.85 -7.51 1.56
CA GLY A 237 -17.80 -8.60 1.31
C GLY A 237 -17.94 -8.87 -0.18
N GLY A 238 -18.68 -9.94 -0.53
CA GLY A 238 -18.78 -10.42 -1.90
C GLY A 238 -17.50 -11.12 -2.35
N GLU A 239 -17.16 -11.01 -3.63
CA GLU A 239 -15.94 -11.63 -4.18
C GLU A 239 -14.84 -10.59 -4.41
N ILE A 240 -13.64 -10.84 -3.86
CA ILE A 240 -12.49 -9.93 -3.99
C ILE A 240 -11.25 -10.73 -4.39
N LYS A 241 -10.48 -10.19 -5.35
CA LYS A 241 -9.24 -10.80 -5.83
C LYS A 241 -8.20 -9.75 -6.18
N ASN A 242 -6.94 -9.99 -5.78
CA ASN A 242 -5.77 -9.17 -6.17
C ASN A 242 -6.06 -7.66 -6.10
N SER A 243 -6.49 -7.19 -4.92
CA SER A 243 -6.93 -5.81 -4.75
C SER A 243 -6.34 -5.17 -3.49
N ILE A 244 -6.19 -3.86 -3.51
CA ILE A 244 -5.72 -3.07 -2.38
C ILE A 244 -6.80 -2.07 -2.00
N LEU A 245 -7.29 -2.12 -0.75
CA LEU A 245 -8.12 -1.09 -0.15
C LEU A 245 -7.26 -0.35 0.88
N MET A 246 -7.07 0.95 0.71
CA MET A 246 -6.07 1.69 1.51
C MET A 246 -6.46 1.92 2.95
N GLY A 247 -7.75 2.07 3.25
CA GLY A 247 -8.29 2.22 4.60
C GLY A 247 -9.64 2.94 4.60
N TYR A 248 -10.43 2.78 5.67
CA TYR A 248 -11.69 3.49 5.90
C TYR A 248 -12.72 3.37 4.77
N SER A 249 -12.65 2.32 3.95
CA SER A 249 -13.45 2.15 2.74
C SER A 249 -14.34 0.92 2.83
N ASN A 250 -15.50 0.97 2.19
CA ASN A 250 -16.51 -0.07 2.22
C ASN A 250 -16.75 -0.67 0.85
N LYS A 251 -16.52 -1.98 0.71
CA LYS A 251 -17.01 -2.89 -0.31
C LYS A 251 -17.80 -4.01 0.38
N ALA A 252 -18.76 -3.63 1.21
CA ALA A 252 -19.38 -4.50 2.22
C ALA A 252 -20.37 -5.54 1.66
N HIS A 253 -20.90 -5.33 0.47
CA HIS A 253 -21.97 -6.13 -0.13
C HIS A 253 -21.47 -7.06 -1.23
N GLU A 254 -22.37 -7.81 -1.87
CA GLU A 254 -22.13 -8.64 -3.05
C GLU A 254 -21.57 -7.82 -4.22
N GLY A 255 -21.05 -8.49 -5.23
CA GLY A 255 -20.37 -7.94 -6.39
C GLY A 255 -18.89 -8.27 -6.39
N TYR A 256 -18.28 -8.25 -7.57
CA TYR A 256 -16.90 -8.59 -7.80
C TYR A 256 -15.98 -7.36 -7.73
N LEU A 257 -14.85 -7.48 -7.04
CA LEU A 257 -13.75 -6.50 -7.04
C LEU A 257 -12.44 -7.22 -7.37
N GLY A 258 -11.89 -6.99 -8.54
CA GLY A 258 -10.66 -7.64 -8.98
C GLY A 258 -9.63 -6.70 -9.59
N ASP A 259 -8.34 -6.98 -9.34
CA ASP A 259 -7.19 -6.27 -9.88
C ASP A 259 -7.31 -4.74 -9.74
N SER A 260 -7.71 -4.27 -8.55
CA SER A 260 -8.15 -2.89 -8.30
C SER A 260 -7.46 -2.27 -7.09
N ILE A 261 -7.35 -0.94 -7.11
CA ILE A 261 -6.90 -0.17 -5.94
C ILE A 261 -7.97 0.84 -5.58
N ILE A 262 -8.44 0.76 -4.33
CA ILE A 262 -9.44 1.64 -3.76
C ILE A 262 -8.77 2.57 -2.73
N GLY A 263 -8.93 3.85 -2.90
CA GLY A 263 -8.43 4.87 -1.99
C GLY A 263 -9.08 4.80 -0.60
N GLN A 264 -8.85 5.81 0.20
CA GLN A 264 -9.48 5.93 1.54
C GLN A 264 -10.86 6.58 1.44
N TRP A 265 -11.72 6.26 2.43
CA TRP A 265 -13.04 6.87 2.58
C TRP A 265 -13.97 6.65 1.37
N CYS A 266 -13.72 5.60 0.59
CA CYS A 266 -14.57 5.21 -0.54
C CYS A 266 -15.75 4.35 -0.06
N ASN A 267 -16.87 4.45 -0.78
CA ASN A 267 -18.00 3.58 -0.53
C ASN A 267 -18.54 3.01 -1.84
N LEU A 268 -18.51 1.70 -1.98
CA LEU A 268 -19.10 0.97 -3.09
C LEU A 268 -20.49 0.47 -2.70
N GLY A 269 -21.53 0.98 -3.36
CA GLY A 269 -22.93 0.57 -3.12
C GLY A 269 -23.13 -0.91 -3.39
N ALA A 270 -24.20 -1.49 -2.83
CA ALA A 270 -24.53 -2.90 -3.01
C ALA A 270 -24.63 -3.28 -4.50
N GLY A 271 -24.11 -4.45 -4.86
CA GLY A 271 -24.08 -4.92 -6.25
C GLY A 271 -23.03 -4.26 -7.14
N THR A 272 -22.24 -3.31 -6.63
CA THR A 272 -21.15 -2.71 -7.40
C THR A 272 -20.13 -3.78 -7.79
N SER A 273 -19.87 -3.91 -9.10
CA SER A 273 -18.93 -4.86 -9.67
C SER A 273 -18.03 -4.20 -10.70
N ASN A 274 -16.77 -4.63 -10.78
CA ASN A 274 -15.90 -4.22 -11.85
C ASN A 274 -15.48 -5.39 -12.73
N SER A 275 -15.28 -5.11 -14.03
CA SER A 275 -14.57 -6.03 -14.92
C SER A 275 -13.07 -5.82 -14.80
N ASN A 276 -12.30 -6.91 -14.90
CA ASN A 276 -10.82 -6.87 -14.90
C ASN A 276 -10.20 -7.48 -16.15
N VAL A 277 -11.02 -7.97 -17.09
CA VAL A 277 -10.61 -8.56 -18.38
C VAL A 277 -11.54 -8.05 -19.47
N LYS A 278 -10.98 -7.66 -20.62
CA LYS A 278 -11.81 -7.31 -21.81
C LYS A 278 -12.44 -8.57 -22.40
N ASN A 279 -13.65 -8.46 -22.94
CA ASN A 279 -14.33 -9.56 -23.66
C ASN A 279 -13.50 -10.10 -24.84
N THR A 280 -12.68 -9.25 -25.44
CA THR A 280 -11.76 -9.62 -26.54
C THR A 280 -10.48 -10.29 -26.06
N ALA A 281 -10.27 -10.44 -24.73
CA ALA A 281 -9.01 -10.85 -24.11
C ALA A 281 -7.78 -10.03 -24.54
N GLY A 282 -7.99 -8.88 -25.16
CA GLY A 282 -6.94 -7.96 -25.62
C GLY A 282 -6.33 -7.13 -24.48
N PRO A 283 -5.28 -6.38 -24.79
CA PRO A 283 -4.61 -5.54 -23.81
C PRO A 283 -5.54 -4.44 -23.27
N ILE A 284 -5.34 -4.10 -22.01
CA ILE A 284 -6.08 -3.06 -21.31
C ILE A 284 -5.24 -1.80 -21.33
N GLU A 285 -5.90 -0.68 -21.56
CA GLU A 285 -5.31 0.65 -21.49
C GLU A 285 -5.90 1.36 -20.28
N ILE A 286 -5.06 2.10 -19.54
CA ILE A 286 -5.48 2.96 -18.45
C ILE A 286 -5.06 4.40 -18.72
N TRP A 287 -5.88 5.35 -18.28
CA TRP A 287 -5.56 6.76 -18.41
C TRP A 287 -4.41 7.16 -17.50
N ASN A 288 -3.35 7.74 -18.08
CA ASN A 288 -2.26 8.37 -17.36
C ASN A 288 -2.54 9.86 -17.21
N GLN A 289 -2.96 10.25 -16.02
CA GLN A 289 -3.37 11.64 -15.74
C GLN A 289 -2.21 12.63 -15.89
N TYR A 290 -0.97 12.21 -15.67
CA TYR A 290 0.19 13.08 -15.80
C TYR A 290 0.58 13.29 -17.26
N GLN A 291 0.71 12.21 -18.01
CA GLN A 291 1.12 12.26 -19.42
C GLN A 291 -0.02 12.65 -20.38
N LYS A 292 -1.28 12.64 -19.89
CA LYS A 292 -2.49 12.86 -20.70
C LYS A 292 -2.60 11.88 -21.87
N SER A 293 -2.22 10.63 -21.63
CA SER A 293 -2.18 9.54 -22.61
C SER A 293 -2.78 8.26 -22.05
N TRP A 294 -2.98 7.28 -22.92
CA TRP A 294 -3.38 5.93 -22.53
C TRP A 294 -2.14 5.02 -22.46
N ASP A 295 -1.92 4.39 -21.32
CA ASP A 295 -0.84 3.43 -21.12
C ASP A 295 -1.38 2.00 -21.21
N THR A 296 -0.73 1.17 -22.03
CA THR A 296 -1.04 -0.27 -22.12
C THR A 296 -0.40 -1.01 -20.97
N ILE A 297 -1.21 -1.74 -20.17
CA ILE A 297 -0.79 -2.35 -18.89
C ILE A 297 -0.92 -3.88 -18.83
N GLY A 298 -1.20 -4.54 -19.94
CA GLY A 298 -1.40 -5.98 -20.03
C GLY A 298 -2.87 -6.37 -20.10
N ASN A 299 -3.20 -7.63 -19.77
CA ASN A 299 -4.53 -8.20 -20.05
C ASN A 299 -5.45 -8.26 -18.82
N LYS A 300 -4.99 -7.81 -17.65
CA LYS A 300 -5.79 -7.77 -16.42
C LYS A 300 -5.59 -6.46 -15.69
N MET A 301 -6.67 -5.74 -15.50
CA MET A 301 -6.75 -4.55 -14.67
C MET A 301 -8.22 -4.21 -14.40
N GLY A 302 -8.55 -3.99 -13.14
CA GLY A 302 -9.86 -3.49 -12.73
C GLY A 302 -9.92 -1.97 -12.77
N MET A 303 -10.00 -1.34 -11.60
CA MET A 303 -10.13 0.10 -11.49
C MET A 303 -9.13 0.71 -10.49
N LEU A 304 -8.72 1.96 -10.75
CA LEU A 304 -8.06 2.84 -9.79
C LEU A 304 -9.08 3.86 -9.30
N VAL A 305 -9.32 3.91 -8.01
CA VAL A 305 -10.35 4.76 -7.40
C VAL A 305 -9.72 5.70 -6.38
N GLY A 306 -9.77 6.98 -6.64
CA GLY A 306 -9.29 8.02 -5.73
C GLY A 306 -10.15 8.16 -4.47
N ASP A 307 -9.58 8.79 -3.46
CA ASP A 307 -10.18 8.95 -2.15
C ASP A 307 -11.55 9.62 -2.18
N TYR A 308 -12.38 9.32 -1.18
CA TYR A 308 -13.70 9.92 -0.97
C TYR A 308 -14.74 9.63 -2.07
N THR A 309 -14.44 8.72 -3.00
CA THR A 309 -15.34 8.35 -4.10
C THR A 309 -16.52 7.51 -3.61
N ARG A 310 -17.70 7.76 -4.18
CA ARG A 310 -18.96 7.08 -3.88
C ARG A 310 -19.54 6.45 -5.12
N PHE A 311 -19.98 5.18 -5.02
CA PHE A 311 -20.68 4.48 -6.06
C PHE A 311 -22.12 4.25 -5.65
N ALA A 312 -23.05 4.48 -6.54
CA ALA A 312 -24.44 4.06 -6.37
C ALA A 312 -24.54 2.53 -6.31
N ILE A 313 -25.65 2.03 -5.79
CA ILE A 313 -25.96 0.60 -5.87
C ILE A 313 -26.00 0.13 -7.33
N GLN A 314 -25.64 -1.16 -7.57
CA GLN A 314 -25.66 -1.80 -8.89
C GLN A 314 -24.77 -1.11 -9.95
N SER A 315 -23.72 -0.40 -9.51
CA SER A 315 -22.78 0.20 -10.46
C SER A 315 -21.93 -0.87 -11.16
N SER A 316 -21.86 -0.82 -12.48
CA SER A 316 -21.04 -1.69 -13.32
C SER A 316 -19.84 -0.92 -13.88
N ILE A 317 -18.64 -1.33 -13.50
CA ILE A 317 -17.39 -0.60 -13.83
C ILE A 317 -16.56 -1.40 -14.84
N ASN A 318 -16.17 -0.74 -15.91
CA ASN A 318 -15.35 -1.35 -16.96
C ASN A 318 -13.90 -1.57 -16.53
N THR A 319 -13.23 -2.51 -17.23
CA THR A 319 -11.77 -2.73 -17.14
C THR A 319 -10.98 -1.46 -17.37
N GLY A 320 -9.90 -1.28 -16.59
CA GLY A 320 -9.00 -0.15 -16.75
C GLY A 320 -9.61 1.21 -16.40
N SER A 321 -10.69 1.23 -15.60
CA SER A 321 -11.32 2.49 -15.18
C SER A 321 -10.42 3.28 -14.24
N TYR A 322 -10.20 4.56 -14.58
CA TYR A 322 -9.52 5.53 -13.74
C TYR A 322 -10.54 6.53 -13.18
N ILE A 323 -10.69 6.56 -11.88
CA ILE A 323 -11.67 7.40 -11.18
C ILE A 323 -10.93 8.33 -10.22
N GLY A 324 -11.11 9.62 -10.37
CA GLY A 324 -10.47 10.65 -9.56
C GLY A 324 -10.97 10.68 -8.11
N ALA A 325 -10.39 11.55 -7.29
CA ALA A 325 -10.82 11.74 -5.91
C ALA A 325 -12.18 12.46 -5.83
N SER A 326 -12.97 12.14 -4.81
CA SER A 326 -14.28 12.75 -4.52
C SER A 326 -15.32 12.61 -5.64
N ALA A 327 -15.21 11.59 -6.48
CA ALA A 327 -16.18 11.32 -7.52
C ALA A 327 -17.47 10.71 -6.95
N ASN A 328 -18.60 11.01 -7.58
CA ASN A 328 -19.87 10.33 -7.36
C ASN A 328 -20.27 9.61 -8.65
N ILE A 329 -20.36 8.30 -8.60
CA ILE A 329 -20.62 7.42 -9.75
C ILE A 329 -22.07 6.93 -9.66
N TYR A 330 -22.83 7.22 -10.70
CA TYR A 330 -24.21 6.77 -10.89
C TYR A 330 -24.30 6.03 -12.23
N GLY A 331 -25.05 4.94 -12.29
CA GLY A 331 -25.21 4.23 -13.54
C GLY A 331 -25.94 2.94 -13.36
#